data_1a8adcc906b27ff4ae9f1cf687d40e41
#
_entry.id   1a8adcc906b27ff4ae9f1cf687d40e41
#
_cell.length_a   1.000
_cell.length_b   1.000
_cell.length_c   1.000
_cell.angle_alpha   90.00
_cell.angle_beta   90.00
_cell.angle_gamma   90.00
#
_symmetry.space_group_name_H-M   'P 1'
#
loop_
_entity.id
_entity.type
_entity.pdbx_description
1 polymer ?
#
loop_
_entity_poly.entity_id
_entity_poly.type
_entity_poly.pdbx_seq_one_letter_code
_entity_poly.pdbx_strand_id
1 'polypeptide(L)'
;MHNSYSLSKRLVLVLFLAVVATQLFLIRNVSSLNLTNAYLHHKCLISQGKYKPGSQYEKNLNSHIYLIINSTFRNGFGHMTTAMGSPNMVNIIFQCRGDSYQSKCRSCFAAGISGE
;
A
#
# COMPACT_ATOMS: atom_id res chain seq x y z
N MET A 1 57.57 21.21 3.86
CA MET A 1 56.31 21.66 3.26
C MET A 1 55.55 20.61 2.47
N HIS A 2 56.18 19.60 1.93
CA HIS A 2 55.46 18.54 1.21
C HIS A 2 54.58 17.63 2.09
N ASN A 3 54.84 17.49 3.38
CA ASN A 3 54.08 16.66 4.28
C ASN A 3 52.70 17.22 4.70
N SER A 4 52.54 18.55 4.70
CA SER A 4 51.27 19.14 5.11
C SER A 4 50.18 19.03 4.02
N TYR A 5 50.53 19.08 2.74
CA TYR A 5 49.60 18.85 1.63
C TYR A 5 49.11 17.41 1.54
N SER A 6 49.98 16.45 1.81
CA SER A 6 49.65 15.05 1.82
C SER A 6 48.71 14.72 2.98
N LEU A 7 48.96 15.29 4.18
CA LEU A 7 48.11 15.10 5.37
C LEU A 7 46.69 15.72 5.15
N SER A 8 46.63 16.90 4.55
CA SER A 8 45.34 17.55 4.24
C SER A 8 44.49 16.74 3.25
N LYS A 9 45.09 16.19 2.20
CA LYS A 9 44.40 15.33 1.23
C LYS A 9 43.91 14.06 1.85
N ARG A 10 44.69 13.44 2.73
CA ARG A 10 44.26 12.22 3.46
C ARG A 10 43.14 12.52 4.42
N LEU A 11 43.17 13.66 5.13
CA LEU A 11 42.12 14.09 6.03
C LEU A 11 40.81 14.31 5.29
N VAL A 12 40.82 15.00 4.14
CA VAL A 12 39.65 15.24 3.29
C VAL A 12 39.08 13.92 2.77
N LEU A 13 39.94 12.99 2.35
CA LEU A 13 39.51 11.66 1.89
C LEU A 13 38.82 10.87 3.00
N VAL A 14 39.36 10.85 4.21
CA VAL A 14 38.78 10.16 5.37
C VAL A 14 37.42 10.77 5.74
N LEU A 15 37.30 12.10 5.76
CA LEU A 15 36.03 12.78 6.03
C LEU A 15 34.98 12.47 4.95
N PHE A 16 35.40 12.45 3.68
CA PHE A 16 34.51 12.10 2.57
C PHE A 16 33.99 10.66 2.68
N LEU A 17 34.88 9.71 2.98
CA LEU A 17 34.53 8.31 3.18
C LEU A 17 33.60 8.12 4.40
N ALA A 18 33.81 8.86 5.48
CA ALA A 18 32.96 8.83 6.66
C ALA A 18 31.55 9.34 6.34
N VAL A 19 31.41 10.41 5.57
CA VAL A 19 30.11 10.95 5.14
C VAL A 19 29.37 9.96 4.25
N VAL A 20 30.05 9.36 3.28
CA VAL A 20 29.47 8.35 2.38
C VAL A 20 29.03 7.11 3.16
N ALA A 21 29.84 6.62 4.09
CA ALA A 21 29.49 5.48 4.95
C ALA A 21 28.25 5.78 5.81
N THR A 22 28.16 6.98 6.39
CA THR A 22 27.00 7.42 7.17
C THR A 22 25.74 7.46 6.32
N GLN A 23 25.80 7.96 5.11
CA GLN A 23 24.68 7.99 4.18
C GLN A 23 24.22 6.57 3.79
N LEU A 24 25.14 5.65 3.53
CA LEU A 24 24.81 4.26 3.24
C LEU A 24 24.12 3.57 4.41
N PHE A 25 24.51 3.85 5.64
CA PHE A 25 23.81 3.37 6.85
C PHE A 25 22.38 3.93 6.95
N LEU A 26 22.18 5.18 6.66
CA LEU A 26 20.85 5.81 6.66
C LEU A 26 19.94 5.24 5.58
N ILE A 27 20.48 4.95 4.39
CA ILE A 27 19.73 4.33 3.28
C ILE A 27 19.26 2.91 3.66
N ARG A 28 20.04 2.15 4.37
CA ARG A 28 19.64 0.82 4.86
C ARG A 28 18.46 0.89 5.81
N ASN A 29 18.36 1.92 6.62
CA ASN A 29 17.22 2.12 7.53
C ASN A 29 15.94 2.55 6.81
N VAL A 30 16.05 3.17 5.64
CA VAL A 30 14.89 3.54 4.80
C VAL A 30 14.39 2.38 3.96
N SER A 31 15.25 1.41 3.62
CA SER A 31 14.85 0.21 2.88
C SER A 31 14.06 -0.81 3.69
N SER A 32 13.86 -0.57 4.99
CA SER A 32 13.00 -1.41 5.84
C SER A 32 11.50 -1.07 5.71
N LEU A 33 11.10 -0.20 4.81
CA LEU A 33 9.71 -0.11 4.37
C LEU A 33 9.34 -1.46 3.74
N ASN A 34 8.65 -2.26 4.54
CA ASN A 34 8.16 -3.55 4.11
C ASN A 34 7.20 -3.34 2.93
N LEU A 35 7.69 -3.59 1.72
CA LEU A 35 6.92 -3.47 0.48
C LEU A 35 5.97 -4.64 0.28
N THR A 36 5.85 -5.54 1.26
CA THR A 36 4.85 -6.60 1.21
C THR A 36 3.47 -6.00 1.43
N ASN A 37 2.49 -6.48 0.67
CA ASN A 37 1.08 -6.13 0.84
C ASN A 37 0.54 -6.79 2.11
N ALA A 38 1.07 -6.41 3.27
CA ALA A 38 0.61 -6.92 4.54
C ALA A 38 -0.72 -6.24 4.90
N TYR A 39 -1.67 -7.04 5.31
CA TYR A 39 -2.90 -6.55 5.91
C TYR A 39 -2.56 -5.80 7.21
N LEU A 40 -3.04 -4.58 7.35
CA LEU A 40 -2.68 -3.72 8.48
C LEU A 40 -3.80 -3.63 9.52
N HIS A 41 -5.01 -3.30 9.11
CA HIS A 41 -6.10 -3.00 10.05
C HIS A 41 -7.45 -2.96 9.36
N HIS A 42 -8.50 -3.33 10.09
CA HIS A 42 -9.90 -3.10 9.72
C HIS A 42 -10.71 -2.56 10.91
N LYS A 43 -11.79 -1.88 10.62
CA LYS A 43 -12.75 -1.43 11.61
C LYS A 43 -14.16 -1.69 11.08
N CYS A 44 -14.90 -2.53 11.80
CA CYS A 44 -16.29 -2.81 11.50
C CYS A 44 -17.21 -1.99 12.42
N LEU A 45 -18.31 -1.51 11.88
CA LEU A 45 -19.37 -0.84 12.64
C LEU A 45 -20.30 -1.90 13.25
N ILE A 46 -19.96 -2.40 14.41
CA ILE A 46 -20.69 -3.50 15.08
C ILE A 46 -22.17 -3.14 15.33
N SER A 47 -22.46 -1.84 15.54
CA SER A 47 -23.82 -1.34 15.75
C SER A 47 -24.76 -1.55 14.57
N GLN A 48 -24.23 -1.72 13.36
CA GLN A 48 -25.03 -1.94 12.15
C GLN A 48 -25.27 -3.43 11.85
N GLY A 49 -24.73 -4.32 12.68
CA GLY A 49 -24.88 -5.76 12.52
C GLY A 49 -24.00 -6.35 11.41
N LYS A 50 -24.22 -7.62 11.14
CA LYS A 50 -23.54 -8.38 10.08
C LYS A 50 -24.56 -8.82 9.05
N TYR A 51 -24.15 -8.93 7.79
CA TYR A 51 -24.98 -9.53 6.77
C TYR A 51 -25.15 -11.05 6.99
N LYS A 52 -26.25 -11.61 6.53
CA LYS A 52 -26.49 -13.04 6.63
C LYS A 52 -25.79 -13.81 5.52
N PRO A 53 -25.07 -14.91 5.82
CA PRO A 53 -24.52 -15.79 4.80
C PRO A 53 -25.62 -16.26 3.81
N GLY A 54 -25.30 -16.27 2.51
CA GLY A 54 -26.25 -16.61 1.44
C GLY A 54 -27.27 -15.53 1.08
N SER A 55 -27.21 -14.36 1.71
CA SER A 55 -28.12 -13.25 1.43
C SER A 55 -27.86 -12.60 0.06
N GLN A 56 -28.85 -11.84 -0.43
CA GLN A 56 -28.68 -11.05 -1.65
C GLN A 56 -27.60 -10.00 -1.49
N TYR A 57 -27.43 -9.45 -0.29
CA TYR A 57 -26.35 -8.52 0.02
C TYR A 57 -24.97 -9.17 -0.21
N GLU A 58 -24.75 -10.36 0.29
CA GLU A 58 -23.49 -11.08 0.09
C GLU A 58 -23.22 -11.37 -1.39
N LYS A 59 -24.24 -11.79 -2.14
CA LYS A 59 -24.11 -12.00 -3.59
C LYS A 59 -23.71 -10.72 -4.32
N ASN A 60 -24.32 -9.59 -3.97
CA ASN A 60 -23.97 -8.29 -4.52
C ASN A 60 -22.55 -7.86 -4.15
N LEU A 61 -22.15 -8.08 -2.90
CA LEU A 61 -20.80 -7.79 -2.43
C LEU A 61 -19.74 -8.61 -3.19
N ASN A 62 -19.93 -9.91 -3.28
CA ASN A 62 -19.00 -10.81 -3.98
C ASN A 62 -18.90 -10.49 -5.48
N SER A 63 -20.01 -10.18 -6.11
CA SER A 63 -20.03 -9.74 -7.51
C SER A 63 -19.22 -8.46 -7.72
N HIS A 64 -19.33 -7.50 -6.80
CA HIS A 64 -18.58 -6.25 -6.85
C HIS A 64 -17.09 -6.46 -6.66
N ILE A 65 -16.71 -7.24 -5.66
CA ILE A 65 -15.32 -7.61 -5.41
C ILE A 65 -14.72 -8.26 -6.66
N TYR A 66 -15.44 -9.19 -7.28
CA TYR A 66 -15.01 -9.85 -8.52
C TYR A 66 -14.80 -8.85 -9.66
N LEU A 67 -15.75 -7.92 -9.87
CA LEU A 67 -15.64 -6.90 -10.90
C LEU A 67 -14.45 -5.96 -10.68
N ILE A 68 -14.22 -5.56 -9.43
CA ILE A 68 -13.08 -4.71 -9.09
C ILE A 68 -11.75 -5.42 -9.35
N ILE A 69 -11.60 -6.67 -8.89
CA ILE A 69 -10.37 -7.45 -9.08
C ILE A 69 -10.04 -7.61 -10.57
N ASN A 70 -11.05 -7.78 -11.42
CA ASN A 70 -10.88 -7.94 -12.87
C ASN A 70 -10.85 -6.62 -13.64
N SER A 71 -11.00 -5.48 -12.96
CA SER A 71 -10.93 -4.17 -13.59
C SER A 71 -9.47 -3.74 -13.84
N THR A 72 -9.31 -2.74 -14.70
CA THR A 72 -8.02 -2.09 -14.90
C THR A 72 -7.82 -1.01 -13.84
N PHE A 73 -6.94 -1.24 -12.89
CA PHE A 73 -6.61 -0.30 -11.81
C PHE A 73 -5.76 0.89 -12.31
N ARG A 74 -6.18 1.55 -13.38
CA ARG A 74 -5.38 2.61 -14.03
C ARG A 74 -5.11 3.80 -13.12
N ASN A 75 -6.11 4.25 -12.39
CA ASN A 75 -6.04 5.46 -11.58
C ASN A 75 -5.80 5.19 -10.08
N GLY A 76 -5.70 3.93 -9.67
CA GLY A 76 -5.56 3.57 -8.26
C GLY A 76 -6.73 3.98 -7.37
N PHE A 77 -7.84 4.42 -7.96
CA PHE A 77 -9.05 4.83 -7.26
C PHE A 77 -10.27 4.27 -7.99
N GLY A 78 -11.27 3.84 -7.24
CA GLY A 78 -12.54 3.39 -7.80
C GLY A 78 -13.67 3.50 -6.81
N HIS A 79 -14.86 3.64 -7.36
CA HIS A 79 -16.11 3.67 -6.63
C HIS A 79 -17.15 2.87 -7.40
N MET A 80 -17.87 2.03 -6.69
CA MET A 80 -18.91 1.19 -7.29
C MET A 80 -20.08 1.01 -6.34
N THR A 81 -21.29 1.16 -6.84
CA THR A 81 -22.53 0.99 -6.08
C THR A 81 -23.47 0.04 -6.81
N THR A 82 -24.06 -0.90 -6.10
CA THR A 82 -25.09 -1.82 -6.62
C THR A 82 -26.36 -1.74 -5.81
N ALA A 83 -27.46 -2.03 -6.45
CA ALA A 83 -28.79 -2.09 -5.84
C ALA A 83 -29.14 -0.80 -5.08
N MET A 84 -28.85 0.34 -5.71
CA MET A 84 -29.12 1.67 -5.14
C MET A 84 -30.58 1.78 -4.69
N GLY A 85 -30.78 2.29 -3.48
CA GLY A 85 -32.10 2.46 -2.88
C GLY A 85 -32.74 1.18 -2.34
N SER A 86 -32.07 0.04 -2.40
CA SER A 86 -32.53 -1.22 -1.83
C SER A 86 -31.83 -1.55 -0.48
N PRO A 87 -32.44 -2.39 0.37
CA PRO A 87 -31.78 -2.86 1.60
C PRO A 87 -30.51 -3.68 1.35
N ASN A 88 -30.32 -4.16 0.12
CA ASN A 88 -29.15 -4.95 -0.30
C ASN A 88 -28.11 -4.12 -1.05
N MET A 89 -28.17 -2.80 -0.92
CA MET A 89 -27.22 -1.88 -1.53
C MET A 89 -25.79 -2.14 -0.99
N VAL A 90 -24.85 -2.26 -1.91
CA VAL A 90 -23.44 -2.33 -1.61
C VAL A 90 -22.75 -1.15 -2.27
N ASN A 91 -21.96 -0.45 -1.49
CA ASN A 91 -21.14 0.67 -1.95
C ASN A 91 -19.68 0.39 -1.59
N ILE A 92 -18.81 0.34 -2.57
CA ILE A 92 -17.39 0.11 -2.38
C ILE A 92 -16.63 1.31 -2.92
N ILE A 93 -15.74 1.84 -2.10
CA ILE A 93 -14.75 2.84 -2.47
C ILE A 93 -13.39 2.24 -2.17
N PHE A 94 -12.47 2.31 -3.10
CA PHE A 94 -11.09 1.91 -2.87
C PHE A 94 -10.13 2.96 -3.40
N GLN A 95 -8.99 3.06 -2.73
CA GLN A 95 -7.90 3.94 -3.13
C GLN A 95 -6.58 3.25 -2.85
N CYS A 96 -5.76 3.11 -3.89
CA CYS A 96 -4.38 2.69 -3.75
C CYS A 96 -3.47 3.88 -3.48
N ARG A 97 -2.27 3.61 -2.96
CA ARG A 97 -1.25 4.66 -2.84
C ARG A 97 -0.90 5.22 -4.22
N GLY A 98 -0.49 6.50 -4.25
CA GLY A 98 -0.16 7.19 -5.48
C GLY A 98 1.02 6.59 -6.27
N ASP A 99 1.84 5.76 -5.62
CA ASP A 99 2.95 5.02 -6.22
C ASP A 99 2.60 3.57 -6.61
N SER A 100 1.33 3.17 -6.41
CA SER A 100 0.84 1.81 -6.68
C SER A 100 -0.17 1.84 -7.82
N TYR A 101 0.26 1.40 -8.99
CA TYR A 101 -0.57 1.36 -10.19
C TYR A 101 -0.84 -0.07 -10.64
N GLN A 102 -1.94 -0.27 -11.38
CA GLN A 102 -2.27 -1.52 -12.08
C GLN A 102 -2.11 -2.78 -11.20
N SER A 103 -1.16 -3.64 -11.51
CA SER A 103 -0.97 -4.92 -10.82
C SER A 103 -0.63 -4.78 -9.34
N LYS A 104 0.11 -3.73 -8.94
CA LYS A 104 0.41 -3.45 -7.53
C LYS A 104 -0.85 -3.05 -6.75
N CYS A 105 -1.67 -2.19 -7.33
CA CYS A 105 -2.93 -1.78 -6.76
C CYS A 105 -3.90 -2.98 -6.62
N ARG A 106 -3.99 -3.82 -7.66
CA ARG A 106 -4.78 -5.05 -7.64
C ARG A 106 -4.33 -6.01 -6.54
N SER A 107 -3.04 -6.23 -6.41
CA SER A 107 -2.45 -7.10 -5.37
C SER A 107 -2.74 -6.57 -3.96
N CYS A 108 -2.63 -5.27 -3.76
CA CYS A 108 -2.94 -4.60 -2.50
C CYS A 108 -4.43 -4.71 -2.14
N PHE A 109 -5.31 -4.52 -3.11
CA PHE A 109 -6.76 -4.68 -2.95
C PHE A 109 -7.13 -6.12 -2.59
N ALA A 110 -6.55 -7.11 -3.29
CA ALA A 110 -6.77 -8.53 -3.01
C ALA A 110 -6.31 -8.91 -1.58
N ALA A 111 -5.16 -8.40 -1.15
CA ALA A 111 -4.66 -8.59 0.21
C ALA A 111 -5.60 -7.97 1.27
N GLY A 112 -6.14 -6.79 1.00
CA GLY A 112 -7.10 -6.12 1.88
C GLY A 112 -8.39 -6.90 2.07
N ILE A 113 -8.88 -7.57 1.03
CA ILE A 113 -10.11 -8.39 1.10
C ILE A 113 -9.85 -9.74 1.77
N SER A 114 -8.70 -10.35 1.54
CA SER A 114 -8.36 -11.66 2.10
C SER A 114 -7.98 -11.62 3.58
N GLY A 115 -7.80 -10.44 4.15
CA GLY A 115 -7.43 -10.24 5.54
C GLY A 115 -8.59 -10.29 6.54
N GLU A 116 -9.81 -10.66 6.11
CA GLU A 116 -10.96 -10.85 6.99
C GLU A 116 -10.95 -12.21 7.68
#